data_b7185fe2414e0167e8f1c132b8dbda68
#
_entry.id   b7185fe2414e0167e8f1c132b8dbda68
#
_cell.length_a   1.000
_cell.length_b   1.000
_cell.length_c   1.000
_cell.angle_alpha   90.00
_cell.angle_beta   90.00
_cell.angle_gamma   90.00
#
_symmetry.space_group_name_H-M   'P 1'
#
loop_
_entity.id
_entity.type
_entity.pdbx_description
1 polymer ?
#
loop_
_entity_poly.entity_id
_entity_poly.type
_entity_poly.pdbx_seq_one_letter_code
_entity_poly.pdbx_strand_id
1 'polypeptide(L)'
;VDRDKAHTPYLFFSRNTSIPGFASGENYVVQLTPDLSGFVGRPQMISQASQEWEMVDWAHCRGNEGPFVFYRKGRYYMTYSANNTGYSHYGVGYATAKHPLGPWLKADENPILTTDLSKGVSSPGHNSIVASPDGSEMFIVYHRHADPEGTRPSFDRVVCIDRIFVDR
;
A
#
# COMPACT_ATOMS: atom_id res chain seq x y z
N VAL A 1 2.38 14.20 7.38
CA VAL A 1 3.30 15.22 7.92
C VAL A 1 4.37 14.53 8.74
N ASP A 2 5.64 14.89 8.53
CA ASP A 2 6.74 14.35 9.32
C ASP A 2 6.58 14.72 10.82
N ARG A 3 7.19 13.91 11.68
CA ARG A 3 7.23 14.13 13.14
C ARG A 3 8.37 15.03 13.56
N ASP A 4 9.04 15.69 12.62
CA ASP A 4 9.99 16.74 12.92
C ASP A 4 9.30 17.98 13.54
N LYS A 5 10.09 18.89 14.10
CA LYS A 5 9.53 20.11 14.71
C LYS A 5 8.87 21.05 13.71
N ALA A 6 9.23 20.94 12.45
CA ALA A 6 8.67 21.75 11.36
C ALA A 6 7.37 21.19 10.79
N HIS A 7 6.99 19.97 11.19
CA HIS A 7 5.84 19.26 10.64
C HIS A 7 5.82 19.23 9.11
N THR A 8 6.97 18.94 8.52
CA THR A 8 7.17 18.94 7.07
C THR A 8 6.15 18.04 6.38
N PRO A 9 5.40 18.57 5.39
CA PRO A 9 4.41 17.76 4.66
C PRO A 9 5.07 16.99 3.53
N TYR A 10 4.56 15.76 3.31
CA TYR A 10 4.98 14.87 2.22
C TYR A 10 3.75 14.33 1.50
N LEU A 11 3.85 14.21 0.18
CA LEU A 11 2.88 13.55 -0.66
C LEU A 11 3.41 12.18 -1.07
N PHE A 12 2.65 11.13 -0.74
CA PHE A 12 2.86 9.77 -1.23
C PHE A 12 1.82 9.48 -2.30
N PHE A 13 2.23 8.92 -3.41
CA PHE A 13 1.33 8.67 -4.54
C PHE A 13 1.85 7.53 -5.41
N SER A 14 0.94 6.94 -6.20
CA SER A 14 1.30 5.94 -7.21
C SER A 14 1.38 6.59 -8.58
N ARG A 15 2.34 6.18 -9.37
CA ARG A 15 2.40 6.42 -10.80
C ARG A 15 2.09 5.11 -11.52
N ASN A 16 0.94 5.03 -12.14
CA ASN A 16 0.51 3.86 -12.86
C ASN A 16 0.63 4.07 -14.37
N THR A 17 1.08 3.05 -15.07
CA THR A 17 1.11 2.98 -16.52
C THR A 17 0.27 1.79 -16.96
N SER A 18 -0.61 2.00 -17.93
CA SER A 18 -1.41 0.93 -18.53
C SER A 18 -1.38 1.07 -20.05
N ILE A 19 -0.97 0.00 -20.70
CA ILE A 19 -1.02 -0.16 -22.16
C ILE A 19 -1.70 -1.49 -22.48
N PRO A 20 -2.17 -1.74 -23.70
CA PRO A 20 -2.76 -3.02 -24.05
C PRO A 20 -1.89 -4.21 -23.65
N GLY A 21 -2.41 -5.08 -22.78
CA GLY A 21 -1.76 -6.30 -22.30
C GLY A 21 -0.69 -6.10 -21.21
N PHE A 22 -0.45 -4.86 -20.72
CA PHE A 22 0.53 -4.63 -19.66
C PHE A 22 0.16 -3.44 -18.77
N ALA A 23 0.33 -3.61 -17.46
CA ALA A 23 0.21 -2.56 -16.46
C ALA A 23 1.42 -2.55 -15.52
N SER A 24 1.85 -1.36 -15.11
CA SER A 24 2.85 -1.20 -14.05
C SER A 24 2.45 -0.10 -13.08
N GLY A 25 2.99 -0.14 -11.88
CA GLY A 25 2.80 0.88 -10.87
C GLY A 25 4.01 0.96 -9.95
N GLU A 26 4.41 2.18 -9.64
CA GLU A 26 5.45 2.48 -8.68
C GLU A 26 4.95 3.51 -7.67
N ASN A 27 5.38 3.39 -6.43
CA ASN A 27 5.08 4.38 -5.41
C ASN A 27 6.19 5.42 -5.31
N TYR A 28 5.78 6.65 -5.14
CA TYR A 28 6.64 7.82 -5.06
C TYR A 28 6.35 8.63 -3.80
N VAL A 29 7.33 9.41 -3.40
CA VAL A 29 7.21 10.43 -2.38
C VAL A 29 7.84 11.73 -2.86
N VAL A 30 7.27 12.86 -2.44
CA VAL A 30 7.85 14.19 -2.61
C VAL A 30 7.52 15.05 -1.38
N GLN A 31 8.47 15.86 -0.96
CA GLN A 31 8.22 16.88 0.04
C GLN A 31 7.39 18.00 -0.58
N LEU A 32 6.40 18.50 0.16
CA LEU A 32 5.62 19.66 -0.23
C LEU A 32 6.13 20.93 0.43
N THR A 33 5.79 22.07 -0.17
CA THR A 33 5.91 23.36 0.50
C THR A 33 4.99 23.44 1.73
N PRO A 34 5.30 24.27 2.76
CA PRO A 34 4.47 24.34 3.97
C PRO A 34 3.00 24.70 3.72
N ASP A 35 2.73 25.46 2.67
CA ASP A 35 1.38 25.85 2.23
C ASP A 35 0.71 24.82 1.30
N LEU A 36 1.38 23.70 1.02
CA LEU A 36 0.94 22.60 0.15
C LEU A 36 0.76 23.01 -1.33
N SER A 37 1.24 24.16 -1.75
CA SER A 37 1.04 24.68 -3.11
C SER A 37 2.02 24.12 -4.15
N GLY A 38 3.12 23.52 -3.72
CA GLY A 38 4.17 23.04 -4.61
C GLY A 38 5.06 21.95 -4.01
N PHE A 39 5.98 21.49 -4.83
CA PHE A 39 6.98 20.48 -4.45
C PHE A 39 8.30 21.12 -4.04
N VAL A 40 8.94 20.54 -3.03
CA VAL A 40 10.33 20.81 -2.68
C VAL A 40 11.18 19.68 -3.28
N GLY A 41 11.86 19.99 -4.37
CA GLY A 41 12.65 19.00 -5.11
C GLY A 41 11.80 18.16 -6.10
N ARG A 42 12.29 16.96 -6.41
CA ARG A 42 11.66 16.05 -7.37
C ARG A 42 11.08 14.84 -6.66
N PRO A 43 9.95 14.28 -7.15
CA PRO A 43 9.45 13.00 -6.68
C PRO A 43 10.52 11.91 -6.77
N GLN A 44 10.61 11.09 -5.72
CA GLN A 44 11.50 9.95 -5.62
C GLN A 44 10.69 8.66 -5.61
N MET A 45 11.10 7.69 -6.42
CA MET A 45 10.50 6.35 -6.38
C MET A 45 10.95 5.65 -5.09
N ILE A 46 10.00 5.08 -4.36
CA ILE A 46 10.22 4.43 -3.07
C ILE A 46 9.82 2.96 -3.04
N SER A 47 9.03 2.52 -4.01
CA SER A 47 8.60 1.12 -4.10
C SER A 47 8.21 0.77 -5.53
N GLN A 48 8.65 -0.39 -5.98
CA GLN A 48 8.25 -1.07 -7.21
C GLN A 48 8.19 -2.57 -6.94
N ALA A 49 7.54 -3.35 -7.81
CA ALA A 49 7.50 -4.81 -7.67
C ALA A 49 8.93 -5.39 -7.66
N SER A 50 9.26 -6.13 -6.59
CA SER A 50 10.62 -6.66 -6.34
C SER A 50 10.66 -7.92 -5.47
N GLN A 51 9.59 -8.24 -4.76
CA GLN A 51 9.46 -9.48 -3.99
C GLN A 51 8.68 -10.53 -4.78
N GLU A 52 8.90 -11.80 -4.53
CA GLU A 52 8.31 -12.92 -5.29
C GLU A 52 6.78 -12.85 -5.34
N TRP A 53 6.14 -12.55 -4.21
CA TRP A 53 4.69 -12.42 -4.12
C TRP A 53 4.09 -11.29 -4.98
N GLU A 54 4.90 -10.29 -5.36
CA GLU A 54 4.50 -9.16 -6.20
C GLU A 54 4.65 -9.47 -7.70
N MET A 55 5.15 -10.64 -8.06
CA MET A 55 5.55 -10.99 -9.42
C MET A 55 4.74 -12.16 -10.00
N VAL A 56 3.51 -12.37 -9.50
CA VAL A 56 2.67 -13.52 -9.89
C VAL A 56 2.30 -13.47 -11.36
N ASP A 57 1.98 -12.31 -11.89
CA ASP A 57 1.64 -12.11 -13.32
C ASP A 57 2.64 -11.16 -13.99
N TRP A 58 3.93 -11.44 -13.84
CA TRP A 58 5.01 -10.56 -14.25
C TRP A 58 4.99 -10.12 -15.71
N ALA A 59 4.45 -10.97 -16.58
CA ALA A 59 4.33 -10.66 -18.00
C ALA A 59 3.31 -9.54 -18.29
N HIS A 60 2.28 -9.41 -17.45
CA HIS A 60 1.17 -8.49 -17.68
C HIS A 60 0.99 -7.42 -16.60
N CYS A 61 1.50 -7.66 -15.39
CA CYS A 61 1.37 -6.72 -14.28
C CYS A 61 2.61 -6.66 -13.40
N ARG A 62 3.12 -5.43 -13.18
CA ARG A 62 4.24 -5.12 -12.28
C ARG A 62 3.86 -3.94 -11.40
N GLY A 63 2.83 -4.13 -10.58
CA GLY A 63 2.23 -3.03 -9.82
C GLY A 63 2.60 -3.03 -8.36
N ASN A 64 3.07 -1.87 -7.86
CA ASN A 64 2.92 -1.44 -6.47
C ASN A 64 2.10 -0.15 -6.48
N GLU A 65 1.04 -0.09 -5.67
CA GLU A 65 0.12 1.06 -5.64
C GLU A 65 -0.47 1.32 -4.25
N GLY A 66 -1.24 2.40 -4.12
CA GLY A 66 -2.00 2.72 -2.92
C GLY A 66 -1.14 2.90 -1.67
N PRO A 67 -0.05 3.69 -1.68
CA PRO A 67 0.80 3.85 -0.50
C PRO A 67 0.04 4.59 0.59
N PHE A 68 -0.10 3.96 1.76
CA PHE A 68 -0.62 4.58 2.96
C PHE A 68 0.47 4.62 4.02
N VAL A 69 0.81 5.80 4.52
CA VAL A 69 1.95 6.00 5.42
C VAL A 69 1.49 6.48 6.79
N PHE A 70 1.99 5.84 7.84
CA PHE A 70 1.78 6.25 9.22
C PHE A 70 3.07 6.12 10.04
N TYR A 71 3.11 6.84 11.16
CA TYR A 71 4.25 6.81 12.06
C TYR A 71 3.88 6.12 13.38
N ARG A 72 4.70 5.17 13.83
CA ARG A 72 4.52 4.49 15.10
C ARG A 72 5.87 4.01 15.67
N LYS A 73 6.05 4.13 16.98
CA LYS A 73 7.23 3.62 17.70
C LYS A 73 8.58 4.04 17.08
N GLY A 74 8.69 5.30 16.64
CA GLY A 74 9.96 5.83 16.11
C GLY A 74 10.25 5.52 14.65
N ARG A 75 9.29 4.95 13.91
CA ARG A 75 9.47 4.51 12.52
C ARG A 75 8.26 4.84 11.67
N TYR A 76 8.48 5.12 10.40
CA TYR A 76 7.44 5.21 9.39
C TYR A 76 7.14 3.83 8.83
N TYR A 77 5.88 3.54 8.64
CA TYR A 77 5.35 2.35 7.99
C TYR A 77 4.58 2.80 6.76
N MET A 78 4.81 2.15 5.64
CA MET A 78 4.04 2.34 4.41
C MET A 78 3.42 0.98 4.05
N THR A 79 2.10 0.88 4.11
CA THR A 79 1.39 -0.24 3.48
C THR A 79 1.17 0.10 2.01
N TYR A 80 1.20 -0.92 1.16
CA TYR A 80 0.98 -0.79 -0.29
C TYR A 80 0.36 -2.06 -0.82
N SER A 81 -0.28 -1.97 -1.98
CA SER A 81 -0.82 -3.13 -2.67
C SER A 81 0.02 -3.50 -3.87
N ALA A 82 0.01 -4.79 -4.23
CA ALA A 82 0.75 -5.29 -5.38
C ALA A 82 -0.08 -6.29 -6.20
N ASN A 83 0.39 -6.53 -7.43
CA ASN A 83 -0.26 -7.32 -8.46
C ASN A 83 -1.51 -6.64 -9.07
N ASN A 84 -2.30 -7.42 -9.82
CA ASN A 84 -3.47 -6.93 -10.52
C ASN A 84 -4.73 -7.09 -9.67
N THR A 85 -5.36 -5.97 -9.33
CA THR A 85 -6.56 -5.90 -8.48
C THR A 85 -7.79 -6.63 -9.06
N GLY A 86 -7.79 -6.96 -10.34
CA GLY A 86 -8.85 -7.75 -10.97
C GLY A 86 -8.79 -9.25 -10.65
N TYR A 87 -7.68 -9.74 -10.08
CA TYR A 87 -7.41 -11.15 -9.84
C TYR A 87 -7.16 -11.46 -8.37
N SER A 88 -7.31 -12.72 -7.98
CA SER A 88 -7.17 -13.17 -6.60
C SER A 88 -5.76 -13.04 -5.99
N HIS A 89 -4.74 -12.79 -6.79
CA HIS A 89 -3.37 -12.60 -6.30
C HIS A 89 -3.02 -11.16 -5.87
N TYR A 90 -3.98 -10.24 -5.93
CA TYR A 90 -3.82 -8.91 -5.32
C TYR A 90 -3.71 -9.03 -3.81
N GLY A 91 -2.84 -8.24 -3.21
CA GLY A 91 -2.57 -8.31 -1.78
C GLY A 91 -1.90 -7.05 -1.24
N VAL A 92 -1.67 -7.03 0.06
CA VAL A 92 -1.03 -5.92 0.78
C VAL A 92 0.28 -6.37 1.38
N GLY A 93 1.32 -5.59 1.14
CA GLY A 93 2.59 -5.65 1.86
C GLY A 93 2.87 -4.35 2.60
N TYR A 94 4.00 -4.32 3.32
CA TYR A 94 4.47 -3.09 3.94
C TYR A 94 5.98 -2.92 3.80
N ALA A 95 6.40 -1.67 3.96
CA ALA A 95 7.80 -1.27 4.05
C ALA A 95 7.97 -0.30 5.23
N THR A 96 9.20 -0.17 5.73
CA THR A 96 9.52 0.74 6.83
C THR A 96 10.66 1.67 6.46
N ALA A 97 10.67 2.86 7.08
CA ALA A 97 11.74 3.84 6.95
C ALA A 97 11.93 4.64 8.26
N LYS A 98 13.11 5.23 8.42
CA LYS A 98 13.38 6.19 9.50
C LYS A 98 12.99 7.63 9.13
N HIS A 99 12.84 7.91 7.83
CA HIS A 99 12.50 9.22 7.30
C HIS A 99 11.48 9.06 6.16
N PRO A 100 10.52 10.00 5.95
CA PRO A 100 9.52 9.90 4.88
C PRO A 100 10.10 9.73 3.48
N LEU A 101 11.23 10.35 3.17
CA LEU A 101 11.94 10.16 1.89
C LEU A 101 12.68 8.82 1.79
N GLY A 102 12.73 8.02 2.86
CA GLY A 102 13.41 6.73 2.88
C GLY A 102 14.84 6.76 3.44
N PRO A 103 15.65 5.73 3.14
CA PRO A 103 15.30 4.56 2.31
C PRO A 103 14.19 3.71 2.92
N TRP A 104 13.29 3.23 2.06
CA TRP A 104 12.20 2.33 2.42
C TRP A 104 12.65 0.88 2.22
N LEU A 105 12.46 0.06 3.25
CA LEU A 105 12.81 -1.36 3.25
C LEU A 105 11.53 -2.18 3.36
N LYS A 106 11.24 -2.99 2.36
CA LYS A 106 10.14 -3.94 2.38
C LYS A 106 10.40 -5.01 3.44
N ALA A 107 9.35 -5.42 4.13
CA ALA A 107 9.43 -6.48 5.11
C ALA A 107 9.59 -7.85 4.45
N ASP A 108 10.37 -8.72 5.08
CA ASP A 108 10.61 -10.09 4.57
C ASP A 108 9.36 -10.97 4.73
N GLU A 109 8.50 -10.66 5.71
CA GLU A 109 7.24 -11.37 5.99
C GLU A 109 6.08 -10.99 5.07
N ASN A 110 6.27 -10.10 4.10
CA ASN A 110 5.24 -9.78 3.12
C ASN A 110 4.82 -11.01 2.29
N PRO A 111 3.54 -11.10 1.86
CA PRO A 111 2.43 -10.14 2.09
C PRO A 111 1.79 -10.30 3.48
N ILE A 112 1.26 -9.20 4.03
CA ILE A 112 0.54 -9.21 5.31
C ILE A 112 -0.97 -9.44 5.16
N LEU A 113 -1.50 -9.27 3.96
CA LEU A 113 -2.90 -9.52 3.64
C LEU A 113 -2.99 -10.08 2.22
N THR A 114 -3.60 -11.24 2.09
CA THR A 114 -3.73 -11.96 0.83
C THR A 114 -5.06 -12.70 0.77
N THR A 115 -5.36 -13.28 -0.38
CA THR A 115 -6.55 -14.12 -0.58
C THR A 115 -6.57 -15.29 0.42
N ASP A 116 -7.71 -15.44 1.09
CA ASP A 116 -8.05 -16.58 1.95
C ASP A 116 -9.51 -16.96 1.70
N LEU A 117 -9.72 -17.88 0.77
CA LEU A 117 -11.06 -18.30 0.36
C LEU A 117 -11.83 -18.98 1.50
N SER A 118 -11.13 -19.58 2.48
CA SER A 118 -11.77 -20.19 3.65
C SER A 118 -12.48 -19.15 4.53
N LYS A 119 -12.05 -17.89 4.45
CA LYS A 119 -12.66 -16.73 5.11
C LYS A 119 -13.53 -15.88 4.17
N GLY A 120 -13.73 -16.31 2.93
CA GLY A 120 -14.47 -15.55 1.92
C GLY A 120 -13.72 -14.27 1.50
N VAL A 121 -12.39 -14.25 1.56
CA VAL A 121 -11.56 -13.12 1.16
C VAL A 121 -10.84 -13.43 -0.13
N SER A 122 -11.07 -12.63 -1.17
CA SER A 122 -10.34 -12.70 -2.43
C SER A 122 -9.92 -11.30 -2.86
N SER A 123 -8.69 -11.17 -3.36
CA SER A 123 -8.15 -9.90 -3.87
C SER A 123 -8.23 -8.74 -2.86
N PRO A 124 -7.75 -8.92 -1.62
CA PRO A 124 -7.78 -7.84 -0.64
C PRO A 124 -6.72 -6.79 -0.96
N GLY A 125 -7.07 -5.52 -0.80
CA GLY A 125 -6.06 -4.47 -0.99
C GLY A 125 -6.57 -3.04 -0.95
N HIS A 126 -5.70 -2.15 -1.42
CA HIS A 126 -5.88 -0.69 -1.49
C HIS A 126 -6.36 -0.11 -0.16
N ASN A 127 -5.58 -0.38 0.88
CA ASN A 127 -5.96 -0.15 2.26
C ASN A 127 -5.63 1.25 2.77
N SER A 128 -6.27 1.58 3.89
CA SER A 128 -5.86 2.64 4.82
C SER A 128 -5.74 2.08 6.23
N ILE A 129 -5.02 2.79 7.11
CA ILE A 129 -4.88 2.44 8.52
C ILE A 129 -5.56 3.53 9.35
N VAL A 130 -6.39 3.12 10.30
CA VAL A 130 -7.10 4.00 11.21
C VAL A 130 -6.88 3.55 12.65
N ALA A 131 -6.73 4.51 13.56
CA ALA A 131 -6.67 4.24 14.99
C ALA A 131 -8.06 4.42 15.62
N SER A 132 -8.32 3.69 16.71
CA SER A 132 -9.46 3.97 17.58
C SER A 132 -9.37 5.40 18.15
N PRO A 133 -10.48 6.01 18.58
CA PRO A 133 -10.48 7.38 19.12
C PRO A 133 -9.53 7.59 20.30
N ASP A 134 -9.32 6.57 21.11
CA ASP A 134 -8.39 6.58 22.24
C ASP A 134 -6.95 6.18 21.87
N GLY A 135 -6.72 5.80 20.59
CA GLY A 135 -5.42 5.39 20.07
C GLY A 135 -4.93 4.01 20.54
N SER A 136 -5.76 3.26 21.29
CA SER A 136 -5.38 1.95 21.86
C SER A 136 -5.33 0.83 20.81
N GLU A 137 -6.12 0.95 19.75
CA GLU A 137 -6.25 -0.05 18.70
C GLU A 137 -5.96 0.55 17.32
N MET A 138 -5.54 -0.29 16.40
CA MET A 138 -5.36 0.07 15.00
C MET A 138 -6.09 -0.93 14.11
N PHE A 139 -6.65 -0.41 13.02
CA PHE A 139 -7.41 -1.19 12.07
C PHE A 139 -6.88 -0.93 10.65
N ILE A 140 -6.88 -1.99 9.85
CA ILE A 140 -6.73 -1.91 8.41
C ILE A 140 -8.11 -1.92 7.78
N VAL A 141 -8.40 -0.90 6.97
CA VAL A 141 -9.63 -0.81 6.18
C VAL A 141 -9.24 -1.04 4.73
N TYR A 142 -9.82 -2.03 4.09
CA TYR A 142 -9.45 -2.46 2.75
C TYR A 142 -10.68 -2.91 1.95
N HIS A 143 -10.52 -3.15 0.67
CA HIS A 143 -11.55 -3.82 -0.12
C HIS A 143 -11.16 -5.27 -0.43
N ARG A 144 -12.15 -6.10 -0.73
CA ARG A 144 -12.01 -7.41 -1.37
C ARG A 144 -12.98 -7.54 -2.52
N HIS A 145 -12.83 -8.56 -3.37
CA HIS A 145 -13.86 -8.89 -4.34
C HIS A 145 -15.19 -9.20 -3.65
N ALA A 146 -16.30 -8.75 -4.25
CA ALA A 146 -17.65 -9.04 -3.76
C ALA A 146 -17.95 -10.55 -3.87
N ASP A 147 -17.51 -11.17 -4.97
CA ASP A 147 -17.57 -12.63 -5.17
C ASP A 147 -16.17 -13.22 -4.94
N PRO A 148 -15.94 -13.91 -3.81
CA PRO A 148 -14.64 -14.49 -3.50
C PRO A 148 -14.29 -15.69 -4.37
N GLU A 149 -15.27 -16.38 -4.97
CA GLU A 149 -15.07 -17.56 -5.80
C GLU A 149 -14.99 -17.22 -7.31
N GLY A 150 -15.12 -15.95 -7.64
CA GLY A 150 -15.06 -15.46 -9.02
C GLY A 150 -13.75 -15.84 -9.72
N THR A 151 -13.85 -16.58 -10.81
CA THR A 151 -12.70 -17.00 -11.63
C THR A 151 -12.32 -15.99 -12.70
N ARG A 152 -13.09 -14.93 -12.84
CA ARG A 152 -12.89 -13.85 -13.82
C ARG A 152 -12.32 -12.60 -13.14
N PRO A 153 -11.60 -11.76 -13.89
CA PRO A 153 -11.25 -10.44 -13.38
C PRO A 153 -12.51 -9.73 -12.88
N SER A 154 -12.48 -9.25 -11.63
CA SER A 154 -13.60 -8.58 -11.01
C SER A 154 -13.18 -7.23 -10.47
N PHE A 155 -14.06 -6.25 -10.61
CA PHE A 155 -13.93 -4.92 -10.03
C PHE A 155 -15.07 -4.57 -9.07
N ASP A 156 -16.00 -5.51 -8.85
CA ASP A 156 -17.02 -5.38 -7.81
C ASP A 156 -16.38 -5.68 -6.45
N ARG A 157 -16.54 -4.77 -5.52
CA ARG A 157 -15.84 -4.80 -4.24
C ARG A 157 -16.75 -4.51 -3.06
N VAL A 158 -16.37 -5.08 -1.93
CA VAL A 158 -16.93 -4.75 -0.62
C VAL A 158 -15.83 -4.28 0.31
N VAL A 159 -16.18 -3.40 1.25
CA VAL A 159 -15.27 -2.90 2.28
C VAL A 159 -15.14 -3.92 3.40
N CYS A 160 -13.91 -4.10 3.86
CA CYS A 160 -13.55 -4.92 5.02
C CYS A 160 -12.77 -4.09 6.03
N ILE A 161 -12.83 -4.50 7.29
CA ILE A 161 -12.07 -3.92 8.38
C ILE A 161 -11.57 -5.04 9.29
N ASP A 162 -10.28 -5.01 9.59
CA ASP A 162 -9.64 -5.94 10.53
C ASP A 162 -8.73 -5.18 11.48
N ARG A 163 -8.54 -5.74 12.68
CA ARG A 163 -7.56 -5.21 13.63
C ARG A 163 -6.15 -5.57 13.17
N ILE A 164 -5.22 -4.60 13.26
CA ILE A 164 -3.79 -4.85 13.04
C ILE A 164 -2.98 -4.59 14.31
N PHE A 165 -1.88 -5.31 14.42
CA PHE A 165 -0.91 -5.15 15.49
C PHE A 165 0.42 -4.69 14.89
N VAL A 166 1.02 -3.66 15.49
CA VAL A 166 2.33 -3.12 15.08
C VAL A 166 3.25 -3.29 16.29
N ASP A 167 3.82 -4.50 16.41
CA ASP A 167 4.45 -4.93 17.66
C ASP A 167 5.97 -4.74 17.70
N ARG A 168 6.62 -4.17 16.71
CA ARG A 168 8.08 -3.93 16.82
C ARG A 168 8.52 -2.69 16.07
#